data_105a01621e1fb1a340fa9eff7ebe0931
#
_entry.id   105a01621e1fb1a340fa9eff7ebe0931
#
_cell.length_a   1.000
_cell.length_b   1.000
_cell.length_c   1.000
_cell.angle_alpha   90.00
_cell.angle_beta   90.00
_cell.angle_gamma   90.00
#
_symmetry.space_group_name_H-M   'P 1'
#
loop_
_entity.id
_entity.type
_entity.pdbx_description
1 polymer ?
#
loop_
_entity_poly.entity_id
_entity_poly.type
_entity_poly.pdbx_seq_one_letter_code
_entity_poly.pdbx_strand_id
1 'polypeptide(L)'
;MAGKHVLCEIPMVLSGEEAKELYSLAEEKRLVLLEASKTAFCPAWNHLLTLVKSGVIGEVVDVKASLSKLVPNNVREMDVNQAGGSVTELAPFPLMAIVKLLGKDYLGMHFFSKMQDGVDIFTKGEIVYGNAVASITLGLGVKTEGNLVISGTKGYVLVPSPWWLTNYFEVRYEDQNLNKKYNRYYLLQLLFQQ
;
A
#
# COMPACT_ATOMS: atom_id res chain seq x y z
N MET A 1 -32.02 5.10 -3.62
CA MET A 1 -30.76 4.64 -4.21
C MET A 1 -30.85 4.62 -5.73
N ALA A 2 -29.77 5.04 -6.43
CA ALA A 2 -29.79 5.20 -7.89
C ALA A 2 -29.57 3.88 -8.68
N GLY A 3 -29.36 2.72 -8.02
CA GLY A 3 -29.11 1.42 -8.68
C GLY A 3 -27.87 1.39 -9.58
N LYS A 4 -26.79 2.09 -9.18
CA LYS A 4 -25.54 2.20 -9.94
C LYS A 4 -24.42 1.43 -9.26
N HIS A 5 -23.50 0.85 -10.07
CA HIS A 5 -22.20 0.41 -9.60
C HIS A 5 -21.37 1.62 -9.22
N VAL A 6 -20.48 1.46 -8.22
CA VAL A 6 -19.67 2.56 -7.68
C VAL A 6 -18.20 2.18 -7.67
N LEU A 7 -17.34 3.07 -8.18
CA LEU A 7 -15.91 3.11 -7.96
C LEU A 7 -15.61 4.35 -7.14
N CYS A 8 -15.12 4.17 -5.90
CA CYS A 8 -14.84 5.26 -4.97
C CYS A 8 -13.34 5.46 -4.80
N GLU A 9 -12.89 6.71 -4.73
CA GLU A 9 -11.48 7.03 -4.39
C GLU A 9 -11.14 6.57 -2.96
N ILE A 10 -9.86 6.38 -2.70
CA ILE A 10 -9.31 5.94 -1.42
C ILE A 10 -9.04 7.13 -0.48
N PRO A 11 -9.31 6.98 0.84
CA PRO A 11 -10.07 5.89 1.45
C PRO A 11 -11.57 6.03 1.19
N MET A 12 -12.26 4.92 0.93
CA MET A 12 -13.69 4.94 0.66
C MET A 12 -14.51 5.33 1.89
N VAL A 13 -14.04 4.94 3.08
CA VAL A 13 -14.65 5.21 4.38
C VAL A 13 -13.57 5.38 5.44
N LEU A 14 -13.95 5.86 6.63
CA LEU A 14 -13.04 6.12 7.74
C LEU A 14 -13.15 5.06 8.87
N SER A 15 -14.11 4.14 8.79
CA SER A 15 -14.26 3.07 9.77
C SER A 15 -14.54 1.71 9.11
N GLY A 16 -14.17 0.63 9.84
CA GLY A 16 -14.44 -0.72 9.40
C GLY A 16 -15.93 -1.09 9.43
N GLU A 17 -16.70 -0.47 10.31
CA GLU A 17 -18.15 -0.62 10.41
C GLU A 17 -18.83 -0.07 9.17
N GLU A 18 -18.51 1.16 8.78
CA GLU A 18 -19.01 1.78 7.55
C GLU A 18 -18.66 0.95 6.30
N ALA A 19 -17.42 0.42 6.24
CA ALA A 19 -17.02 -0.45 5.14
C ALA A 19 -17.93 -1.70 5.06
N LYS A 20 -18.16 -2.38 6.18
CA LYS A 20 -19.03 -3.58 6.24
C LYS A 20 -20.46 -3.25 5.79
N GLU A 21 -21.01 -2.15 6.28
CA GLU A 21 -22.35 -1.70 5.94
C GLU A 21 -22.48 -1.46 4.43
N LEU A 22 -21.55 -0.72 3.84
CA LEU A 22 -21.57 -0.40 2.41
C LEU A 22 -21.38 -1.64 1.52
N TYR A 23 -20.47 -2.54 1.87
CA TYR A 23 -20.28 -3.78 1.12
C TYR A 23 -21.50 -4.71 1.23
N SER A 24 -22.09 -4.87 2.43
CA SER A 24 -23.31 -5.65 2.63
C SER A 24 -24.48 -5.10 1.82
N LEU A 25 -24.63 -3.77 1.79
CA LEU A 25 -25.64 -3.11 1.00
C LEU A 25 -25.43 -3.31 -0.51
N ALA A 26 -24.18 -3.23 -0.97
CA ALA A 26 -23.85 -3.47 -2.37
C ALA A 26 -24.19 -4.91 -2.78
N GLU A 27 -23.87 -5.89 -1.93
CA GLU A 27 -24.19 -7.30 -2.13
C GLU A 27 -25.69 -7.54 -2.17
N GLU A 28 -26.46 -7.01 -1.20
CA GLU A 28 -27.93 -7.08 -1.16
C GLU A 28 -28.56 -6.56 -2.45
N LYS A 29 -28.05 -5.45 -2.96
CA LYS A 29 -28.56 -4.82 -4.19
C LYS A 29 -27.97 -5.41 -5.47
N ARG A 30 -27.07 -6.40 -5.37
CA ARG A 30 -26.32 -6.98 -6.51
C ARG A 30 -25.60 -5.92 -7.35
N LEU A 31 -24.99 -4.95 -6.66
CA LEU A 31 -24.21 -3.87 -7.26
C LEU A 31 -22.74 -4.06 -6.94
N VAL A 32 -21.88 -3.58 -7.84
CA VAL A 32 -20.43 -3.55 -7.63
C VAL A 32 -20.07 -2.28 -6.87
N LEU A 33 -19.37 -2.44 -5.75
CA LEU A 33 -18.70 -1.37 -5.02
C LEU A 33 -17.21 -1.69 -4.97
N LEU A 34 -16.37 -0.82 -5.50
CA LEU A 34 -14.92 -0.97 -5.51
C LEU A 34 -14.25 0.30 -5.00
N GLU A 35 -13.19 0.11 -4.24
CA GLU A 35 -12.25 1.18 -3.89
C GLU A 35 -11.17 1.29 -4.98
N ALA A 36 -10.85 2.51 -5.41
CA ALA A 36 -9.96 2.80 -6.54
C ALA A 36 -8.46 2.60 -6.20
N SER A 37 -8.13 1.47 -5.60
CA SER A 37 -6.75 1.10 -5.25
C SER A 37 -5.98 0.60 -6.48
N LYS A 38 -5.53 1.54 -7.34
CA LYS A 38 -4.84 1.25 -8.61
C LYS A 38 -3.64 0.32 -8.47
N THR A 39 -2.90 0.38 -7.36
CA THR A 39 -1.75 -0.49 -7.08
C THR A 39 -2.14 -1.97 -7.11
N ALA A 40 -3.32 -2.33 -6.58
CA ALA A 40 -3.81 -3.71 -6.54
C ALA A 40 -4.02 -4.32 -7.94
N PHE A 41 -4.25 -3.49 -8.94
CA PHE A 41 -4.50 -3.90 -10.33
C PHE A 41 -3.27 -3.74 -11.24
N CYS A 42 -2.15 -3.26 -10.69
CA CYS A 42 -0.91 -3.06 -11.42
C CYS A 42 -0.32 -4.41 -11.88
N PRO A 43 -0.08 -4.65 -13.18
CA PRO A 43 0.45 -5.92 -13.67
C PRO A 43 1.81 -6.30 -13.08
N ALA A 44 2.71 -5.33 -12.87
CA ALA A 44 3.99 -5.58 -12.24
C ALA A 44 3.85 -5.95 -10.76
N TRP A 45 2.89 -5.34 -10.04
CA TRP A 45 2.55 -5.70 -8.67
C TRP A 45 2.04 -7.15 -8.59
N ASN A 46 1.11 -7.55 -9.46
CA ASN A 46 0.58 -8.90 -9.48
C ASN A 46 1.67 -9.94 -9.83
N HIS A 47 2.59 -9.60 -10.73
CA HIS A 47 3.74 -10.43 -11.03
C HIS A 47 4.68 -10.59 -9.82
N LEU A 48 4.98 -9.48 -9.12
CA LEU A 48 5.75 -9.49 -7.88
C LEU A 48 5.11 -10.40 -6.83
N LEU A 49 3.80 -10.27 -6.58
CA LEU A 49 3.07 -11.14 -5.64
C LEU A 49 3.18 -12.62 -6.02
N THR A 50 3.05 -12.94 -7.31
CA THR A 50 3.18 -14.31 -7.81
C THR A 50 4.59 -14.86 -7.55
N LEU A 51 5.62 -14.07 -7.82
CA LEU A 51 7.02 -14.47 -7.57
C LEU A 51 7.31 -14.66 -6.08
N VAL A 52 6.86 -13.75 -5.22
CA VAL A 52 7.04 -13.89 -3.77
C VAL A 52 6.34 -15.15 -3.26
N LYS A 53 5.09 -15.37 -3.67
CA LYS A 53 4.31 -16.57 -3.31
C LYS A 53 4.89 -17.89 -3.85
N SER A 54 5.68 -17.85 -4.91
CA SER A 54 6.40 -19.04 -5.41
C SER A 54 7.59 -19.45 -4.54
N GLY A 55 7.91 -18.67 -3.48
CA GLY A 55 9.03 -18.93 -2.58
C GLY A 55 10.40 -18.53 -3.14
N VAL A 56 10.44 -17.65 -4.15
CA VAL A 56 11.68 -17.18 -4.79
C VAL A 56 12.67 -16.55 -3.81
N ILE A 57 12.16 -15.89 -2.76
CA ILE A 57 12.95 -15.32 -1.66
C ILE A 57 12.87 -16.14 -0.36
N GLY A 58 12.30 -17.35 -0.40
CA GLY A 58 12.02 -18.16 0.78
C GLY A 58 10.75 -17.69 1.52
N GLU A 59 10.69 -17.91 2.84
CA GLU A 59 9.62 -17.40 3.70
C GLU A 59 9.78 -15.89 3.89
N VAL A 60 8.67 -15.14 3.76
CA VAL A 60 8.67 -13.69 4.03
C VAL A 60 8.67 -13.47 5.54
N VAL A 61 9.65 -12.72 6.04
CA VAL A 61 9.81 -12.42 7.46
C VAL A 61 9.69 -10.93 7.79
N ASP A 62 9.83 -10.05 6.77
CA ASP A 62 9.73 -8.62 6.98
C ASP A 62 9.19 -7.92 5.72
N VAL A 63 8.27 -6.96 5.92
CA VAL A 63 7.74 -6.10 4.86
C VAL A 63 7.86 -4.64 5.31
N LYS A 64 8.66 -3.85 4.60
CA LYS A 64 8.83 -2.40 4.84
C LYS A 64 8.27 -1.60 3.68
N ALA A 65 7.30 -0.73 3.96
CA ALA A 65 6.73 0.15 2.96
C ALA A 65 6.76 1.60 3.42
N SER A 66 7.37 2.47 2.62
CA SER A 66 7.36 3.90 2.87
C SER A 66 6.63 4.66 1.77
N LEU A 67 5.85 5.67 2.16
CA LEU A 67 5.13 6.53 1.24
C LEU A 67 5.03 7.94 1.80
N SER A 68 5.37 8.92 0.99
CA SER A 68 5.21 10.32 1.37
C SER A 68 4.80 11.18 0.19
N LYS A 69 3.95 12.16 0.50
CA LYS A 69 3.49 13.22 -0.40
C LYS A 69 3.60 14.53 0.37
N LEU A 70 4.65 15.31 0.12
CA LEU A 70 4.72 16.63 0.75
C LEU A 70 3.60 17.52 0.24
N VAL A 71 2.86 18.10 1.17
CA VAL A 71 1.72 18.97 0.87
C VAL A 71 1.87 20.33 1.59
N PRO A 72 1.32 21.42 1.03
CA PRO A 72 1.23 22.70 1.72
C PRO A 72 0.29 22.61 2.94
N ASN A 73 0.45 23.52 3.91
CA ASN A 73 -0.37 23.52 5.14
C ASN A 73 -1.84 23.92 4.92
N ASN A 74 -2.18 24.50 3.76
CA ASN A 74 -3.51 25.03 3.47
C ASN A 74 -4.37 24.13 2.58
N VAL A 75 -4.11 22.84 2.57
CA VAL A 75 -4.86 21.84 1.78
C VAL A 75 -5.69 20.93 2.69
N ARG A 76 -6.68 20.25 2.11
CA ARG A 76 -7.60 19.33 2.81
C ARG A 76 -6.84 18.25 3.62
N GLU A 77 -5.78 17.71 3.09
CA GLU A 77 -4.97 16.67 3.73
C GLU A 77 -4.33 17.13 5.07
N MET A 78 -4.30 18.45 5.30
CA MET A 78 -3.80 19.08 6.53
C MET A 78 -4.92 19.62 7.44
N ASP A 79 -6.18 19.30 7.15
CA ASP A 79 -7.33 19.75 7.93
C ASP A 79 -7.96 18.57 8.69
N VAL A 80 -7.89 18.61 10.02
CA VAL A 80 -8.47 17.57 10.89
C VAL A 80 -9.98 17.42 10.71
N ASN A 81 -10.70 18.53 10.39
CA ASN A 81 -12.15 18.49 10.17
C ASN A 81 -12.54 17.85 8.84
N GLN A 82 -11.59 17.64 7.94
CA GLN A 82 -11.78 16.96 6.65
C GLN A 82 -11.09 15.59 6.61
N ALA A 83 -10.88 15.00 7.79
CA ALA A 83 -10.19 13.73 7.97
C ALA A 83 -8.79 13.71 7.33
N GLY A 84 -8.08 14.84 7.38
CA GLY A 84 -6.67 14.91 6.95
C GLY A 84 -5.76 14.08 7.85
N GLY A 85 -4.57 13.78 7.36
CA GLY A 85 -3.55 13.03 8.09
C GLY A 85 -2.81 12.03 7.24
N SER A 86 -1.56 11.73 7.62
CA SER A 86 -0.72 10.81 6.87
C SER A 86 -1.28 9.38 6.88
N VAL A 87 -1.94 8.97 7.96
CA VAL A 87 -2.58 7.66 8.05
C VAL A 87 -3.77 7.58 7.11
N THR A 88 -4.71 8.53 7.18
CA THR A 88 -5.90 8.53 6.34
C THR A 88 -5.55 8.56 4.85
N GLU A 89 -4.63 9.45 4.47
CA GLU A 89 -4.29 9.68 3.05
C GLU A 89 -3.39 8.59 2.45
N LEU A 90 -2.48 8.02 3.24
CA LEU A 90 -1.39 7.23 2.67
C LEU A 90 -1.37 5.77 3.14
N ALA A 91 -1.91 5.45 4.34
CA ALA A 91 -1.86 4.08 4.86
C ALA A 91 -2.59 3.02 4.03
N PRO A 92 -3.66 3.32 3.28
CA PRO A 92 -4.32 2.30 2.45
C PRO A 92 -3.37 1.59 1.48
N PHE A 93 -2.36 2.27 0.94
CA PHE A 93 -1.38 1.66 0.02
C PHE A 93 -0.49 0.61 0.71
N PRO A 94 0.30 0.94 1.76
CA PRO A 94 1.14 -0.05 2.43
C PRO A 94 0.33 -1.12 3.16
N LEU A 95 -0.83 -0.79 3.74
CA LEU A 95 -1.68 -1.80 4.37
C LEU A 95 -2.20 -2.82 3.36
N MET A 96 -2.61 -2.39 2.18
CA MET A 96 -2.98 -3.30 1.08
C MET A 96 -1.81 -4.23 0.72
N ALA A 97 -0.59 -3.71 0.59
CA ALA A 97 0.58 -4.52 0.27
C ALA A 97 0.87 -5.54 1.37
N ILE A 98 0.85 -5.14 2.64
CA ILE A 98 1.09 -5.99 3.80
C ILE A 98 0.04 -7.11 3.88
N VAL A 99 -1.24 -6.77 3.75
CA VAL A 99 -2.33 -7.78 3.79
C VAL A 99 -2.23 -8.77 2.63
N LYS A 100 -1.83 -8.34 1.43
CA LYS A 100 -1.62 -9.24 0.28
C LYS A 100 -0.44 -10.19 0.45
N LEU A 101 0.58 -9.79 1.22
CA LEU A 101 1.79 -10.57 1.47
C LEU A 101 1.70 -11.43 2.73
N LEU A 102 1.19 -10.90 3.84
CA LEU A 102 1.22 -11.53 5.17
C LEU A 102 -0.17 -11.95 5.68
N GLY A 103 -1.25 -11.54 5.01
CA GLY A 103 -2.61 -11.81 5.46
C GLY A 103 -3.13 -10.77 6.47
N LYS A 104 -4.29 -11.09 7.08
CA LYS A 104 -4.99 -10.19 8.01
C LYS A 104 -4.86 -10.58 9.49
N ASP A 105 -4.22 -11.73 9.76
CA ASP A 105 -4.16 -12.32 11.12
C ASP A 105 -2.92 -11.81 11.86
N TYR A 106 -2.88 -10.48 12.13
CA TYR A 106 -1.82 -9.85 12.91
C TYR A 106 -2.07 -10.03 14.42
N LEU A 107 -0.98 -10.02 15.20
CA LEU A 107 -1.00 -10.17 16.66
C LEU A 107 -1.06 -8.82 17.40
N GLY A 108 -0.53 -7.76 16.81
CA GLY A 108 -0.51 -6.43 17.42
C GLY A 108 0.02 -5.35 16.47
N MET A 109 -0.22 -4.10 16.85
CA MET A 109 0.24 -2.93 16.10
C MET A 109 0.75 -1.86 17.08
N HIS A 110 1.83 -1.18 16.68
CA HIS A 110 2.40 -0.05 17.40
C HIS A 110 2.64 1.10 16.44
N PHE A 111 2.19 2.31 16.81
CA PHE A 111 2.33 3.49 15.99
C PHE A 111 2.95 4.65 16.76
N PHE A 112 3.77 5.42 16.08
CA PHE A 112 4.26 6.71 16.51
C PHE A 112 3.90 7.75 15.46
N SER A 113 3.28 8.86 15.87
CA SER A 113 2.91 9.96 14.97
C SER A 113 3.47 11.28 15.47
N LYS A 114 3.99 12.08 14.53
CA LYS A 114 4.27 13.50 14.74
C LYS A 114 3.05 14.29 14.33
N MET A 115 2.47 15.02 15.29
CA MET A 115 1.26 15.82 15.08
C MET A 115 1.62 17.28 14.76
N GLN A 116 0.79 17.92 13.93
CA GLN A 116 0.79 19.37 13.69
C GLN A 116 -0.66 19.81 13.50
N ASP A 117 -1.12 20.79 14.30
CA ASP A 117 -2.49 21.34 14.25
C ASP A 117 -3.59 20.28 14.28
N GLY A 118 -3.41 19.21 15.08
CA GLY A 118 -4.34 18.10 15.22
C GLY A 118 -4.25 17.04 14.13
N VAL A 119 -3.36 17.19 13.16
CA VAL A 119 -3.16 16.26 12.03
C VAL A 119 -1.84 15.51 12.20
N ASP A 120 -1.82 14.21 11.93
CA ASP A 120 -0.61 13.42 11.88
C ASP A 120 0.12 13.68 10.54
N ILE A 121 1.20 14.48 10.62
CA ILE A 121 2.01 14.84 9.44
C ILE A 121 3.09 13.82 9.08
N PHE A 122 3.38 12.94 10.02
CA PHE A 122 4.29 11.81 9.84
C PHE A 122 3.89 10.69 10.79
N THR A 123 3.80 9.47 10.27
CA THR A 123 3.50 8.28 11.08
C THR A 123 4.45 7.15 10.72
N LYS A 124 4.99 6.50 11.74
CA LYS A 124 5.71 5.24 11.63
C LYS A 124 4.97 4.18 12.41
N GLY A 125 4.74 3.00 11.81
CA GLY A 125 4.02 1.92 12.44
C GLY A 125 4.70 0.57 12.24
N GLU A 126 4.50 -0.32 13.19
CA GLU A 126 4.89 -1.73 13.13
C GLU A 126 3.66 -2.61 13.36
N ILE A 127 3.54 -3.67 12.56
CA ILE A 127 2.47 -4.66 12.62
C ILE A 127 3.11 -6.02 12.79
N VAL A 128 2.82 -6.68 13.90
CA VAL A 128 3.43 -7.95 14.31
C VAL A 128 2.57 -9.11 13.89
N TYR A 129 3.15 -10.11 13.24
CA TYR A 129 2.56 -11.40 12.89
C TYR A 129 3.28 -12.52 13.63
N GLY A 130 2.76 -13.74 13.59
CA GLY A 130 3.35 -14.89 14.29
C GLY A 130 4.77 -15.24 13.82
N ASN A 131 5.08 -15.01 12.55
CA ASN A 131 6.35 -15.35 11.92
C ASN A 131 6.96 -14.20 11.08
N ALA A 132 6.38 -13.02 11.13
CA ALA A 132 6.83 -11.87 10.35
C ALA A 132 6.53 -10.56 11.09
N VAL A 133 7.17 -9.50 10.65
CA VAL A 133 6.85 -8.12 11.02
C VAL A 133 6.66 -7.29 9.77
N ALA A 134 5.77 -6.30 9.84
CA ALA A 134 5.67 -5.29 8.80
C ALA A 134 5.86 -3.91 9.40
N SER A 135 6.49 -2.99 8.65
CA SER A 135 6.62 -1.60 9.05
C SER A 135 6.17 -0.65 7.95
N ILE A 136 5.48 0.40 8.36
CA ILE A 136 5.04 1.48 7.48
C ILE A 136 5.68 2.80 7.90
N THR A 137 5.98 3.65 6.93
CA THR A 137 6.44 5.02 7.17
C THR A 137 5.68 5.96 6.23
N LEU A 138 4.88 6.86 6.80
CA LEU A 138 3.98 7.75 6.09
C LEU A 138 4.36 9.20 6.35
N GLY A 139 4.30 10.05 5.35
CA GLY A 139 4.64 11.46 5.52
C GLY A 139 3.86 12.41 4.61
N LEU A 140 3.18 13.39 5.22
CA LEU A 140 2.64 14.58 4.55
C LEU A 140 3.54 15.79 4.75
N GLY A 141 4.18 15.90 5.93
CA GLY A 141 5.13 16.96 6.29
C GLY A 141 6.60 16.51 6.27
N VAL A 142 6.87 15.24 5.98
CA VAL A 142 8.21 14.64 5.95
C VAL A 142 8.38 13.81 4.68
N LYS A 143 9.46 14.03 3.94
CA LYS A 143 9.79 13.22 2.76
C LYS A 143 10.46 11.92 3.20
N THR A 144 9.99 10.79 2.66
CA THR A 144 10.57 9.45 2.84
C THR A 144 11.07 8.89 1.51
N GLU A 145 11.76 7.74 1.54
CA GLU A 145 12.36 7.10 0.36
C GLU A 145 11.28 6.67 -0.66
N GLY A 146 10.09 6.27 -0.20
CA GLY A 146 9.00 5.84 -1.06
C GLY A 146 9.23 4.49 -1.72
N ASN A 147 9.94 3.58 -1.05
CA ASN A 147 10.22 2.23 -1.51
C ASN A 147 9.39 1.17 -0.76
N LEU A 148 9.33 -0.04 -1.34
CA LEU A 148 8.84 -1.25 -0.70
C LEU A 148 9.96 -2.28 -0.70
N VAL A 149 10.25 -2.86 0.47
CA VAL A 149 11.20 -3.96 0.65
C VAL A 149 10.47 -5.15 1.26
N ILE A 150 10.63 -6.33 0.67
CA ILE A 150 10.06 -7.59 1.16
C ILE A 150 11.22 -8.53 1.41
N SER A 151 11.54 -8.79 2.67
CA SER A 151 12.68 -9.62 3.07
C SER A 151 12.23 -11.05 3.37
N GLY A 152 12.96 -12.00 2.82
CA GLY A 152 12.73 -13.42 3.02
C GLY A 152 13.98 -14.16 3.44
N THR A 153 13.84 -15.46 3.74
CA THR A 153 14.92 -16.30 4.27
C THR A 153 16.01 -16.65 3.24
N LYS A 154 15.78 -16.37 1.94
CA LYS A 154 16.73 -16.66 0.84
C LYS A 154 17.15 -15.42 0.05
N GLY A 155 16.48 -14.31 0.23
CA GLY A 155 16.72 -13.07 -0.49
C GLY A 155 15.65 -12.02 -0.18
N TYR A 156 15.64 -10.94 -0.94
CA TYR A 156 14.64 -9.89 -0.77
C TYR A 156 14.21 -9.29 -2.10
N VAL A 157 13.02 -8.70 -2.11
CA VAL A 157 12.52 -7.89 -3.22
C VAL A 157 12.65 -6.42 -2.86
N LEU A 158 13.19 -5.63 -3.79
CA LEU A 158 13.22 -4.17 -3.71
C LEU A 158 12.35 -3.58 -4.82
N VAL A 159 11.37 -2.79 -4.43
CA VAL A 159 10.57 -1.95 -5.34
C VAL A 159 10.93 -0.49 -5.05
N PRO A 160 11.66 0.18 -5.94
CA PRO A 160 12.01 1.59 -5.73
C PRO A 160 10.79 2.51 -5.85
N SER A 161 10.96 3.74 -5.40
CA SER A 161 9.94 4.79 -5.52
C SER A 161 9.60 5.09 -6.99
N PRO A 162 8.33 5.30 -7.31
CA PRO A 162 7.13 5.18 -6.47
C PRO A 162 6.58 3.74 -6.49
N TRP A 163 6.83 2.97 -5.45
CA TRP A 163 6.45 1.54 -5.41
C TRP A 163 4.93 1.31 -5.59
N TRP A 164 4.08 2.25 -5.20
CA TRP A 164 2.61 2.17 -5.39
C TRP A 164 2.16 2.31 -6.85
N LEU A 165 3.08 2.63 -7.75
CA LEU A 165 2.94 2.60 -9.21
C LEU A 165 3.90 1.57 -9.81
N THR A 166 4.02 0.41 -9.20
CA THR A 166 5.01 -0.63 -9.54
C THR A 166 5.07 -0.91 -11.05
N ASN A 167 6.20 -0.62 -11.65
CA ASN A 167 6.54 -0.98 -13.03
C ASN A 167 7.89 -1.70 -13.13
N TYR A 168 8.69 -1.61 -12.08
CA TYR A 168 10.01 -2.18 -11.93
C TYR A 168 10.19 -2.71 -10.51
N PHE A 169 10.89 -3.86 -10.36
CA PHE A 169 11.39 -4.37 -9.09
C PHE A 169 12.60 -5.26 -9.29
N GLU A 170 13.34 -5.49 -8.24
CA GLU A 170 14.50 -6.37 -8.21
C GLU A 170 14.30 -7.48 -7.18
N VAL A 171 14.74 -8.71 -7.53
CA VAL A 171 14.94 -9.79 -6.59
C VAL A 171 16.44 -9.91 -6.35
N ARG A 172 16.84 -9.78 -5.10
CA ARG A 172 18.25 -9.74 -4.69
C ARG A 172 18.56 -10.85 -3.70
N TYR A 173 19.74 -11.43 -3.84
CA TYR A 173 20.25 -12.53 -3.05
C TYR A 173 21.61 -12.17 -2.43
N GLU A 174 22.11 -13.01 -1.51
CA GLU A 174 23.46 -12.89 -0.96
C GLU A 174 24.51 -12.98 -2.07
N ASP A 175 24.41 -13.98 -2.96
CA ASP A 175 25.17 -14.00 -4.20
C ASP A 175 24.57 -13.01 -5.21
N GLN A 176 25.26 -11.90 -5.42
CA GLN A 176 24.82 -10.83 -6.32
C GLN A 176 24.70 -11.26 -7.80
N ASN A 177 25.37 -12.35 -8.21
CA ASN A 177 25.25 -12.88 -9.57
C ASN A 177 23.87 -13.49 -9.85
N LEU A 178 23.12 -13.84 -8.80
CA LEU A 178 21.75 -14.36 -8.91
C LEU A 178 20.69 -13.27 -8.97
N ASN A 179 21.05 -12.00 -8.79
CA ASN A 179 20.12 -10.88 -8.78
C ASN A 179 19.38 -10.77 -10.10
N LYS A 180 18.07 -10.49 -10.02
CA LYS A 180 17.20 -10.36 -11.19
C LYS A 180 16.45 -9.05 -11.16
N LYS A 181 16.32 -8.43 -12.33
CA LYS A 181 15.60 -7.19 -12.55
C LYS A 181 14.37 -7.46 -13.40
N TYR A 182 13.22 -6.94 -12.99
CA TYR A 182 11.95 -7.12 -13.66
C TYR A 182 11.37 -5.77 -14.06
N ASN A 183 11.18 -5.57 -15.37
CA ASN A 183 10.53 -4.39 -15.94
C ASN A 183 9.19 -4.80 -16.54
N ARG A 184 8.12 -4.10 -16.19
CA ARG A 184 6.77 -4.27 -16.75
C ARG A 184 6.20 -2.89 -17.05
N TYR A 185 6.32 -2.47 -18.30
CA TYR A 185 5.67 -1.25 -18.76
C TYR A 185 4.18 -1.48 -18.95
N TYR A 186 3.36 -0.49 -18.58
CA TYR A 186 1.93 -0.51 -18.90
C TYR A 186 1.75 -0.39 -20.41
N LEU A 187 1.04 -1.32 -21.03
CA LEU A 187 0.65 -1.21 -22.44
C LEU A 187 -0.18 0.06 -22.72
N LEU A 188 -0.86 0.60 -21.70
CA LEU A 188 -1.66 1.81 -21.78
C LEU A 188 -0.86 3.10 -22.06
N GLN A 189 0.42 3.17 -21.70
CA GLN A 189 1.24 4.35 -22.06
C GLN A 189 1.53 4.43 -23.55
N LEU A 190 1.50 3.32 -24.28
CA LEU A 190 1.71 3.30 -25.74
C LEU A 190 0.48 3.73 -26.54
N LEU A 191 -0.72 3.71 -25.95
CA LEU A 191 -1.97 4.09 -26.64
C LEU A 191 -2.28 5.60 -26.56
N PHE A 192 -1.60 6.35 -25.70
CA PHE A 192 -1.80 7.80 -25.54
C PHE A 192 -0.62 8.66 -26.03
N GLN A 193 0.34 8.07 -26.74
CA GLN A 193 1.44 8.79 -27.41
C GLN A 193 1.28 8.86 -28.94
N GLN A 194 0.06 8.69 -29.45
CA GLN A 194 -0.27 8.95 -30.86
C GLN A 194 -1.12 10.21 -30.98
#